data_f7782ee12dd8c3418c140813f5a749b2
#
_entry.id   f7782ee12dd8c3418c140813f5a749b2
#
_cell.length_a   1.000
_cell.length_b   1.000
_cell.length_c   1.000
_cell.angle_alpha   90.00
_cell.angle_beta   90.00
_cell.angle_gamma   90.00
#
_symmetry.space_group_name_H-M   'P 1'
#
loop_
_entity.id
_entity.type
_entity.pdbx_description
1 polymer ?
#
loop_
_entity_poly.entity_id
_entity_poly.type
_entity_poly.pdbx_seq_one_letter_code
_entity_poly.pdbx_strand_id
1 'polypeptide(L)'
;KRGWEVNPLSFRSITLRSPVKSNRKQGEVTNQAPDEAAREREERWARQEEAASSATRDIADVPAVEVITTAAVHLMSAAAVKRGLADDPDAAAQIDLDEARKLINALAGLITAGAPEISDMHARSLRDGLRSLQLAFREASTIPDPIGKGPGEKWTGPVN
;
A
#
# COMPACT_ATOMS: atom_id res chain seq x y z
N LYS A 1 9.78 17.69 -40.64
CA LYS A 1 11.05 18.33 -40.26
C LYS A 1 10.69 19.62 -39.54
N ARG A 2 10.64 19.62 -38.25
CA ARG A 2 10.64 20.85 -37.42
C ARG A 2 11.69 20.68 -36.34
N GLY A 3 12.77 21.47 -36.45
CA GLY A 3 13.87 21.51 -35.50
C GLY A 3 13.45 22.10 -34.15
N TRP A 4 14.02 21.54 -33.09
CA TRP A 4 13.99 22.07 -31.75
C TRP A 4 15.21 22.96 -31.57
N GLU A 5 15.00 24.27 -31.58
CA GLU A 5 16.03 25.23 -31.19
C GLU A 5 16.02 25.34 -29.65
N VAL A 6 17.12 24.94 -29.05
CA VAL A 6 17.42 25.15 -27.63
C VAL A 6 17.95 26.57 -27.44
N ASN A 7 17.20 27.38 -26.70
CA ASN A 7 17.58 28.75 -26.35
C ASN A 7 18.54 28.74 -25.15
N PRO A 8 19.77 29.28 -25.26
CA PRO A 8 20.69 29.35 -24.13
C PRO A 8 20.33 30.54 -23.21
N LEU A 9 19.88 30.23 -21.99
CA LEU A 9 19.62 31.23 -20.97
C LEU A 9 20.92 31.86 -20.47
N SER A 10 20.97 33.18 -20.63
CA SER A 10 22.01 34.10 -20.17
C SER A 10 22.24 34.01 -18.65
N PHE A 11 23.45 33.64 -18.24
CA PHE A 11 23.94 33.86 -16.89
C PHE A 11 24.14 35.32 -16.63
N ARG A 12 23.28 35.95 -15.84
CA ARG A 12 23.52 37.25 -15.25
C ARG A 12 24.40 37.10 -14.02
N SER A 13 25.61 37.62 -14.12
CA SER A 13 26.55 37.80 -13.01
C SER A 13 25.94 38.68 -11.93
N ILE A 14 25.77 38.18 -10.72
CA ILE A 14 25.43 38.94 -9.54
C ILE A 14 26.73 39.28 -8.81
N THR A 15 27.01 40.54 -8.76
CA THR A 15 28.18 41.19 -8.17
C THR A 15 28.19 41.02 -6.65
N LEU A 16 29.29 40.51 -6.11
CA LEU A 16 29.61 40.43 -4.69
C LEU A 16 29.69 41.87 -4.07
N ARG A 17 28.94 42.09 -3.03
CA ARG A 17 29.12 43.19 -2.12
C ARG A 17 29.55 42.67 -0.75
N SER A 18 30.74 43.03 -0.35
CA SER A 18 31.38 42.74 0.93
C SER A 18 30.93 43.68 2.06
N PRO A 19 31.48 43.63 3.28
CA PRO A 19 31.24 42.65 4.35
C PRO A 19 30.58 43.29 5.57
N VAL A 20 29.74 42.56 6.27
CA VAL A 20 29.24 42.98 7.59
C VAL A 20 30.08 42.35 8.66
N LYS A 21 30.56 43.19 9.57
CA LYS A 21 31.49 42.88 10.64
C LYS A 21 31.01 41.81 11.59
N SER A 22 31.94 40.88 11.84
CA SER A 22 31.97 39.89 12.92
C SER A 22 31.54 40.48 14.27
N ASN A 23 30.54 39.91 14.89
CA ASN A 23 30.40 39.91 16.35
C ASN A 23 30.50 38.48 16.85
N ARG A 24 31.71 38.12 17.23
CA ARG A 24 32.09 36.82 17.79
C ARG A 24 31.63 36.79 19.25
N LYS A 25 30.48 36.16 19.52
CA LYS A 25 30.22 35.55 20.84
C LYS A 25 30.27 34.05 20.64
N GLN A 26 31.35 33.46 21.12
CA GLN A 26 31.55 32.03 21.27
C GLN A 26 30.49 31.50 22.25
N GLY A 27 29.47 30.92 21.73
CA GLY A 27 28.66 29.93 22.45
C GLY A 27 29.11 28.60 21.90
N GLU A 28 29.76 27.82 22.74
CA GLU A 28 30.15 26.44 22.49
C GLU A 28 28.88 25.61 22.34
N VAL A 29 28.40 25.48 21.08
CA VAL A 29 27.31 24.59 20.75
C VAL A 29 27.94 23.20 20.67
N THR A 30 27.69 22.41 21.69
CA THR A 30 28.01 20.97 21.72
C THR A 30 27.33 20.28 20.53
N ASN A 31 28.14 19.98 19.54
CA ASN A 31 27.76 19.44 18.24
C ASN A 31 27.57 17.89 18.28
N GLN A 32 26.97 17.36 19.37
CA GLN A 32 26.81 15.91 19.56
C GLN A 32 25.44 15.38 19.15
N ALA A 33 24.40 16.17 19.22
CA ALA A 33 23.03 15.75 18.91
C ALA A 33 22.77 15.37 17.43
N PRO A 34 23.32 16.04 16.40
CA PRO A 34 23.11 15.65 15.01
C PRO A 34 23.76 14.32 14.61
N ASP A 35 24.84 13.94 15.27
CA ASP A 35 25.61 12.73 14.94
C ASP A 35 24.92 11.46 15.49
N GLU A 36 24.34 11.51 16.68
CA GLU A 36 23.57 10.39 17.26
C GLU A 36 22.30 10.13 16.47
N ALA A 37 21.56 11.17 16.14
CA ALA A 37 20.35 11.05 15.33
C ALA A 37 20.62 10.57 13.88
N ALA A 38 21.79 10.85 13.34
CA ALA A 38 22.23 10.33 12.05
C ALA A 38 22.53 8.82 12.14
N ARG A 39 23.27 8.40 13.17
CA ARG A 39 23.59 6.98 13.42
C ARG A 39 22.35 6.14 13.68
N GLU A 40 21.40 6.64 14.48
CA GLU A 40 20.14 5.95 14.72
C GLU A 40 19.29 5.79 13.45
N ARG A 41 19.34 6.74 12.52
CA ARG A 41 18.66 6.63 11.22
C ARG A 41 19.35 5.60 10.34
N GLU A 42 20.66 5.58 10.27
CA GLU A 42 21.43 4.58 9.51
C GLU A 42 21.19 3.17 10.05
N GLU A 43 21.21 2.99 11.38
CA GLU A 43 20.93 1.70 11.99
C GLU A 43 19.49 1.23 11.76
N ARG A 44 18.51 2.12 11.80
CA ARG A 44 17.12 1.78 11.45
C ARG A 44 16.99 1.38 9.99
N TRP A 45 17.65 2.11 9.11
CA TRP A 45 17.67 1.81 7.69
C TRP A 45 18.32 0.46 7.41
N ALA A 46 19.47 0.20 8.00
CA ALA A 46 20.18 -1.08 7.86
C ALA A 46 19.33 -2.27 8.36
N ARG A 47 18.65 -2.11 9.50
CA ARG A 47 17.72 -3.15 10.01
C ARG A 47 16.53 -3.38 9.08
N GLN A 48 15.99 -2.32 8.47
CA GLN A 48 14.90 -2.44 7.51
C GLN A 48 15.35 -3.13 6.22
N GLU A 49 16.54 -2.80 5.73
CA GLU A 49 17.13 -3.42 4.54
C GLU A 49 17.45 -4.90 4.76
N GLU A 50 18.00 -5.25 5.92
CA GLU A 50 18.26 -6.65 6.29
C GLU A 50 16.96 -7.45 6.44
N ALA A 51 15.94 -6.88 7.08
CA ALA A 51 14.63 -7.51 7.21
C ALA A 51 13.95 -7.70 5.82
N ALA A 52 14.03 -6.71 4.94
CA ALA A 52 13.51 -6.83 3.58
C ALA A 52 14.26 -7.87 2.75
N SER A 53 15.59 -7.93 2.88
CA SER A 53 16.43 -8.92 2.20
C SER A 53 16.19 -10.33 2.72
N SER A 54 15.98 -10.50 4.03
CA SER A 54 15.62 -11.79 4.65
C SER A 54 14.25 -12.26 4.17
N ALA A 55 13.24 -11.39 4.22
CA ALA A 55 11.90 -11.70 3.73
C ALA A 55 11.90 -12.10 2.24
N THR A 56 12.71 -11.43 1.42
CA THR A 56 12.82 -11.77 -0.01
C THR A 56 13.45 -13.16 -0.21
N ARG A 57 14.44 -13.54 0.59
CA ARG A 57 15.03 -14.89 0.52
C ARG A 57 14.04 -15.97 0.97
N ASP A 58 13.31 -15.69 2.04
CA ASP A 58 12.31 -16.64 2.56
C ASP A 58 11.18 -16.89 1.56
N ILE A 59 10.77 -15.84 0.80
CA ILE A 59 9.72 -15.96 -0.24
C ILE A 59 10.21 -16.74 -1.47
N ALA A 60 11.51 -16.72 -1.78
CA ALA A 60 12.04 -17.38 -2.97
C ALA A 60 11.80 -18.90 -2.99
N ASP A 61 11.71 -19.52 -1.81
CA ASP A 61 11.49 -20.97 -1.64
C ASP A 61 10.00 -21.34 -1.48
N VAL A 62 9.10 -20.35 -1.40
CA VAL A 62 7.66 -20.58 -1.22
C VAL A 62 6.98 -20.85 -2.56
N PRO A 63 6.17 -21.91 -2.69
CA PRO A 63 5.41 -22.18 -3.91
C PRO A 63 4.46 -21.05 -4.27
N ALA A 64 4.31 -20.73 -5.56
CA ALA A 64 3.43 -19.66 -6.03
C ALA A 64 1.99 -19.80 -5.53
N VAL A 65 1.47 -21.02 -5.44
CA VAL A 65 0.12 -21.28 -4.91
C VAL A 65 -0.04 -20.80 -3.47
N GLU A 66 0.98 -20.95 -2.66
CA GLU A 66 0.97 -20.50 -1.26
C GLU A 66 1.01 -18.99 -1.17
N VAL A 67 1.85 -18.34 -1.98
CA VAL A 67 1.92 -16.86 -2.06
C VAL A 67 0.57 -16.28 -2.51
N ILE A 68 -0.04 -16.83 -3.57
CA ILE A 68 -1.33 -16.38 -4.10
C ILE A 68 -2.43 -16.54 -3.04
N THR A 69 -2.48 -17.70 -2.38
CA THR A 69 -3.51 -18.00 -1.38
C THR A 69 -3.36 -17.11 -0.15
N THR A 70 -2.14 -16.93 0.33
CA THR A 70 -1.84 -16.05 1.47
C THR A 70 -2.21 -14.60 1.17
N ALA A 71 -1.86 -14.09 -0.01
CA ALA A 71 -2.23 -12.74 -0.44
C ALA A 71 -3.76 -12.58 -0.50
N ALA A 72 -4.47 -13.56 -1.05
CA ALA A 72 -5.94 -13.55 -1.09
C ALA A 72 -6.56 -13.51 0.31
N VAL A 73 -6.07 -14.34 1.24
CA VAL A 73 -6.55 -14.37 2.64
C VAL A 73 -6.29 -13.04 3.34
N HIS A 74 -5.12 -12.41 3.14
CA HIS A 74 -4.84 -11.09 3.71
C HIS A 74 -5.78 -10.01 3.16
N LEU A 75 -6.05 -10.00 1.86
CA LEU A 75 -7.01 -9.07 1.26
C LEU A 75 -8.41 -9.30 1.80
N MET A 76 -8.84 -10.56 1.98
CA MET A 76 -10.13 -10.92 2.58
C MET A 76 -10.24 -10.41 4.01
N SER A 77 -9.24 -10.66 4.84
CA SER A 77 -9.22 -10.20 6.24
C SER A 77 -9.25 -8.68 6.34
N ALA A 78 -8.43 -7.99 5.55
CA ALA A 78 -8.43 -6.52 5.52
C ALA A 78 -9.78 -5.95 5.07
N ALA A 79 -10.39 -6.53 4.04
CA ALA A 79 -11.72 -6.12 3.57
C ALA A 79 -12.81 -6.36 4.61
N ALA A 80 -12.75 -7.48 5.34
CA ALA A 80 -13.67 -7.81 6.43
C ALA A 80 -13.59 -6.79 7.56
N VAL A 81 -12.39 -6.41 7.99
CA VAL A 81 -12.16 -5.38 9.00
C VAL A 81 -12.73 -4.04 8.53
N LYS A 82 -12.39 -3.60 7.33
CA LYS A 82 -12.89 -2.32 6.76
C LYS A 82 -14.39 -2.29 6.53
N ARG A 83 -15.02 -3.44 6.37
CA ARG A 83 -16.48 -3.57 6.28
C ARG A 83 -17.13 -3.64 7.68
N GLY A 84 -16.40 -3.85 8.76
CA GLY A 84 -16.91 -3.92 10.13
C GLY A 84 -17.31 -5.33 10.58
N LEU A 85 -16.70 -6.37 10.01
CA LEU A 85 -16.91 -7.76 10.41
C LEU A 85 -15.93 -8.25 11.50
N ALA A 86 -15.06 -7.39 12.01
CA ALA A 86 -14.14 -7.75 13.08
C ALA A 86 -14.87 -7.77 14.44
N ASP A 87 -14.61 -8.81 15.23
CA ASP A 87 -15.11 -8.94 16.62
C ASP A 87 -14.25 -8.14 17.63
N ASP A 88 -13.88 -6.92 17.25
CA ASP A 88 -13.05 -6.03 18.07
C ASP A 88 -13.92 -4.87 18.60
N PRO A 89 -13.87 -4.52 19.89
CA PRO A 89 -14.58 -3.37 20.44
C PRO A 89 -14.26 -2.05 19.72
N ASP A 90 -13.06 -1.93 19.11
CA ASP A 90 -12.66 -0.76 18.33
C ASP A 90 -12.98 -0.90 16.82
N ALA A 91 -13.62 -1.99 16.41
CA ALA A 91 -13.93 -2.27 14.99
C ALA A 91 -14.76 -1.16 14.34
N ALA A 92 -15.68 -0.54 15.11
CA ALA A 92 -16.51 0.55 14.58
C ALA A 92 -15.71 1.75 14.09
N ALA A 93 -14.57 2.04 14.71
CA ALA A 93 -13.65 3.12 14.31
C ALA A 93 -12.85 2.78 13.03
N GLN A 94 -12.81 1.51 12.64
CA GLN A 94 -12.05 1.03 11.49
C GLN A 94 -12.91 0.84 10.22
N ILE A 95 -14.23 1.05 10.33
CA ILE A 95 -15.15 0.90 9.19
C ILE A 95 -14.84 1.98 8.14
N ASP A 96 -14.52 1.53 6.94
CA ASP A 96 -14.23 2.35 5.77
C ASP A 96 -14.66 1.58 4.51
N LEU A 97 -15.87 1.87 4.03
CA LEU A 97 -16.44 1.17 2.88
C LEU A 97 -15.71 1.50 1.57
N ASP A 98 -15.08 2.67 1.46
CA ASP A 98 -14.30 3.02 0.27
C ASP A 98 -13.02 2.19 0.18
N GLU A 99 -12.33 2.00 1.30
CA GLU A 99 -11.18 1.10 1.38
C GLU A 99 -11.61 -0.37 1.22
N ALA A 100 -12.72 -0.78 1.84
CA ALA A 100 -13.26 -2.13 1.66
C ALA A 100 -13.55 -2.42 0.17
N ARG A 101 -14.13 -1.46 -0.56
CA ARG A 101 -14.38 -1.56 -2.01
C ARG A 101 -13.11 -1.82 -2.81
N LYS A 102 -12.04 -1.08 -2.53
CA LYS A 102 -10.74 -1.24 -3.21
C LYS A 102 -10.16 -2.63 -2.97
N LEU A 103 -10.20 -3.09 -1.71
CA LEU A 103 -9.70 -4.42 -1.32
C LEU A 103 -10.50 -5.55 -1.99
N ILE A 104 -11.83 -5.46 -2.03
CA ILE A 104 -12.68 -6.46 -2.69
C ILE A 104 -12.42 -6.47 -4.21
N ASN A 105 -12.24 -5.31 -4.83
CA ASN A 105 -11.88 -5.22 -6.24
C ASN A 105 -10.54 -5.91 -6.55
N ALA A 106 -9.51 -5.64 -5.73
CA ALA A 106 -8.19 -6.25 -5.88
C ALA A 106 -8.26 -7.78 -5.67
N LEU A 107 -8.98 -8.22 -4.64
CA LEU A 107 -9.21 -9.63 -4.34
C LEU A 107 -9.91 -10.35 -5.50
N ALA A 108 -10.96 -9.76 -6.06
CA ALA A 108 -11.69 -10.34 -7.19
C ALA A 108 -10.78 -10.51 -8.42
N GLY A 109 -9.95 -9.51 -8.73
CA GLY A 109 -8.95 -9.62 -9.80
C GLY A 109 -7.92 -10.72 -9.55
N LEU A 110 -7.37 -10.78 -8.33
CA LEU A 110 -6.40 -11.80 -7.92
C LEU A 110 -6.99 -13.21 -8.04
N ILE A 111 -8.20 -13.43 -7.50
CA ILE A 111 -8.86 -14.76 -7.55
C ILE A 111 -9.17 -15.14 -9.01
N THR A 112 -9.64 -14.20 -9.82
CA THR A 112 -9.97 -14.49 -11.24
C THR A 112 -8.72 -14.88 -12.02
N ALA A 113 -7.61 -14.17 -11.85
CA ALA A 113 -6.35 -14.48 -12.52
C ALA A 113 -5.65 -15.70 -11.93
N GLY A 114 -5.68 -15.88 -10.61
CA GLY A 114 -4.97 -16.94 -9.91
C GLY A 114 -5.70 -18.28 -9.89
N ALA A 115 -7.01 -18.33 -10.11
CA ALA A 115 -7.80 -19.56 -10.03
C ALA A 115 -7.30 -20.70 -10.95
N PRO A 116 -6.83 -20.46 -12.17
CA PRO A 116 -6.27 -21.51 -13.03
C PRO A 116 -4.93 -22.07 -12.51
N GLU A 117 -4.21 -21.31 -11.70
CA GLU A 117 -2.86 -21.62 -11.21
C GLU A 117 -2.85 -22.33 -9.85
N ILE A 118 -4.02 -22.44 -9.20
CA ILE A 118 -4.17 -23.09 -7.90
C ILE A 118 -5.17 -24.25 -8.00
N SER A 119 -5.17 -25.15 -7.00
CA SER A 119 -6.11 -26.29 -7.02
C SER A 119 -7.56 -25.83 -6.92
N ASP A 120 -8.47 -26.58 -7.54
CA ASP A 120 -9.93 -26.30 -7.52
C ASP A 120 -10.49 -26.12 -6.11
N MET A 121 -9.95 -26.86 -5.13
CA MET A 121 -10.38 -26.75 -3.74
C MET A 121 -10.05 -25.36 -3.16
N HIS A 122 -8.81 -24.87 -3.37
CA HIS A 122 -8.42 -23.55 -2.92
C HIS A 122 -9.18 -22.43 -3.68
N ALA A 123 -9.31 -22.57 -5.00
CA ALA A 123 -10.05 -21.62 -5.82
C ALA A 123 -11.52 -21.51 -5.41
N ARG A 124 -12.17 -22.63 -5.05
CA ARG A 124 -13.55 -22.63 -4.57
C ARG A 124 -13.68 -21.89 -3.26
N SER A 125 -12.86 -22.22 -2.26
CA SER A 125 -12.87 -21.57 -0.95
C SER A 125 -12.68 -20.05 -1.05
N LEU A 126 -11.74 -19.60 -1.90
CA LEU A 126 -11.49 -18.17 -2.12
C LEU A 126 -12.67 -17.46 -2.82
N ARG A 127 -13.31 -18.13 -3.79
CA ARG A 127 -14.52 -17.59 -4.45
C ARG A 127 -15.69 -17.47 -3.50
N ASP A 128 -15.89 -18.44 -2.63
CA ASP A 128 -16.95 -18.43 -1.61
C ASP A 128 -16.72 -17.29 -0.60
N GLY A 129 -15.50 -17.11 -0.14
CA GLY A 129 -15.12 -16.00 0.73
C GLY A 129 -15.31 -14.62 0.07
N LEU A 130 -14.90 -14.48 -1.19
CA LEU A 130 -15.14 -13.25 -1.96
C LEU A 130 -16.62 -12.95 -2.09
N ARG A 131 -17.44 -13.95 -2.45
CA ARG A 131 -18.90 -13.81 -2.57
C ARG A 131 -19.52 -13.33 -1.26
N SER A 132 -19.11 -13.92 -0.13
CA SER A 132 -19.56 -13.52 1.20
C SER A 132 -19.25 -12.06 1.51
N LEU A 133 -18.03 -11.60 1.16
CA LEU A 133 -17.63 -10.20 1.32
C LEU A 133 -18.43 -9.25 0.43
N GLN A 134 -18.71 -9.63 -0.81
CA GLN A 134 -19.52 -8.83 -1.74
C GLN A 134 -20.96 -8.65 -1.23
N LEU A 135 -21.59 -9.72 -0.73
CA LEU A 135 -22.92 -9.68 -0.13
C LEU A 135 -22.90 -8.79 1.12
N ALA A 136 -21.94 -9.02 2.02
CA ALA A 136 -21.79 -8.24 3.22
C ALA A 136 -21.55 -6.75 2.94
N PHE A 137 -20.77 -6.43 1.92
CA PHE A 137 -20.57 -5.04 1.48
C PHE A 137 -21.87 -4.39 1.00
N ARG A 138 -22.67 -5.10 0.22
CA ARG A 138 -23.97 -4.62 -0.25
C ARG A 138 -24.92 -4.32 0.91
N GLU A 139 -24.97 -5.20 1.92
CA GLU A 139 -25.77 -5.01 3.13
C GLU A 139 -25.34 -3.80 3.96
N ALA A 140 -24.03 -3.52 4.03
CA ALA A 140 -23.47 -2.37 4.77
C ALA A 140 -23.67 -1.05 4.03
N SER A 141 -23.88 -1.09 2.73
CA SER A 141 -24.00 0.11 1.90
C SER A 141 -25.37 0.76 2.07
N THR A 142 -25.40 2.02 2.53
CA THR A 142 -26.65 2.80 2.67
C THR A 142 -27.38 2.94 1.33
N ILE A 143 -26.62 3.08 0.24
CA ILE A 143 -27.13 3.09 -1.14
C ILE A 143 -26.43 1.95 -1.87
N PRO A 144 -27.13 0.82 -2.10
CA PRO A 144 -26.54 -0.31 -2.81
C PRO A 144 -26.18 0.04 -4.24
N ASP A 145 -25.07 -0.51 -4.71
CA ASP A 145 -24.66 -0.38 -6.11
C ASP A 145 -25.71 -1.03 -7.04
N PRO A 146 -25.88 -0.52 -8.27
CA PRO A 146 -26.64 -1.21 -9.29
C PRO A 146 -26.07 -2.61 -9.56
N ILE A 147 -26.91 -3.54 -9.98
CA ILE A 147 -26.55 -4.93 -10.30
C ILE A 147 -25.37 -4.93 -11.31
N GLY A 148 -24.33 -5.67 -10.99
CA GLY A 148 -23.10 -5.75 -11.81
C GLY A 148 -22.12 -4.58 -11.64
N LYS A 149 -22.39 -3.65 -10.71
CA LYS A 149 -21.54 -2.50 -10.41
C LYS A 149 -20.95 -2.52 -9.00
N GLY A 150 -21.31 -3.51 -8.21
CA GLY A 150 -20.72 -3.73 -6.89
C GLY A 150 -19.24 -4.07 -6.94
N PRO A 151 -18.55 -4.00 -5.79
CA PRO A 151 -17.12 -4.30 -5.73
C PRO A 151 -16.83 -5.73 -6.19
N GLY A 152 -15.87 -5.87 -7.08
CA GLY A 152 -15.48 -7.16 -7.66
C GLY A 152 -16.42 -7.71 -8.75
N GLU A 153 -17.65 -7.24 -8.89
CA GLU A 153 -18.63 -7.77 -9.85
C GLU A 153 -18.19 -7.62 -11.32
N LYS A 154 -17.28 -6.70 -11.60
CA LYS A 154 -16.61 -6.60 -12.91
C LYS A 154 -15.92 -7.91 -13.31
N TRP A 155 -15.43 -8.66 -12.34
CA TRP A 155 -14.63 -9.87 -12.53
C TRP A 155 -15.45 -11.14 -12.33
N THR A 156 -16.40 -11.12 -11.39
CA THR A 156 -17.16 -12.30 -10.97
C THR A 156 -18.56 -12.38 -11.56
N GLY A 157 -19.05 -11.29 -12.17
CA GLY A 157 -20.45 -11.12 -12.48
C GLY A 157 -21.28 -10.68 -11.27
N PRO A 158 -22.60 -10.41 -11.49
CA PRO A 158 -23.49 -9.95 -10.44
C PRO A 158 -23.61 -10.95 -9.29
N VAL A 159 -23.65 -10.43 -8.06
CA VAL A 159 -23.87 -11.21 -6.84
C VAL A 159 -25.24 -10.87 -6.27
N ASN A 160 -26.11 -11.89 -6.21
CA ASN A 160 -27.48 -11.82 -5.67
C ASN A 160 -27.60 -12.68 -4.43
#